data_b3123d118192fb007cb92453b19c6e83
#
_entry.id   b3123d118192fb007cb92453b19c6e83
#
_cell.length_a   1.000
_cell.length_b   1.000
_cell.length_c   1.000
_cell.angle_alpha   90.00
_cell.angle_beta   90.00
_cell.angle_gamma   90.00
#
_symmetry.space_group_name_H-M   'P 1'
#
loop_
_entity.id
_entity.type
_entity.pdbx_description
1 polymer ?
#
loop_
_entity_poly.entity_id
_entity_poly.type
_entity_poly.pdbx_seq_one_letter_code
_entity_poly.pdbx_strand_id
1 'polypeptide(L)'
;MAAYEFTVSVRTQYLADQSDPDRSNYVFAYAITIKNTGQVAAQLISLHWIITDAKNHVEEVRGLGVVGHQPLLQPGEQFEYTSGTSLATPQGSMTGEFFCVANDGEQFVSKVPEFVLSLPRTLH
;
A
#
# COMPACT_ATOMS: atom_id res chain seq x y z
N MET A 1 -16.16 15.98 -9.97
CA MET A 1 -15.90 14.59 -9.61
C MET A 1 -15.05 13.92 -10.68
N ALA A 2 -14.02 13.20 -10.29
CA ALA A 2 -13.21 12.46 -11.25
C ALA A 2 -14.00 11.27 -11.80
N ALA A 3 -13.89 11.01 -13.10
CA ALA A 3 -14.51 9.83 -13.70
C ALA A 3 -13.75 8.56 -13.32
N TYR A 4 -12.41 8.63 -13.25
CA TYR A 4 -11.52 7.51 -13.00
C TYR A 4 -10.71 7.80 -11.74
N GLU A 5 -11.09 7.15 -10.63
CA GLU A 5 -10.43 7.42 -9.36
C GLU A 5 -10.60 6.25 -8.39
N PHE A 6 -9.48 5.78 -7.83
CA PHE A 6 -9.49 4.95 -6.65
C PHE A 6 -8.91 5.77 -5.50
N THR A 7 -9.56 5.70 -4.34
CA THR A 7 -9.06 6.32 -3.12
C THR A 7 -8.50 5.23 -2.22
N VAL A 8 -7.30 5.44 -1.73
CA VAL A 8 -6.56 4.44 -0.94
C VAL A 8 -6.36 4.95 0.48
N SER A 9 -6.71 4.13 1.46
CA SER A 9 -6.40 4.40 2.86
C SER A 9 -5.55 3.27 3.43
N VAL A 10 -4.71 3.60 4.41
CA VAL A 10 -3.71 2.69 4.94
C VAL A 10 -3.72 2.72 6.46
N ARG A 11 -3.64 1.53 7.08
CA ARG A 11 -3.38 1.39 8.52
C ARG A 11 -2.14 0.53 8.68
N THR A 12 -1.23 0.95 9.53
CA THR A 12 0.02 0.24 9.77
C THR A 12 0.06 -0.33 11.18
N GLN A 13 0.81 -1.43 11.35
CA GLN A 13 1.00 -2.05 12.63
C GLN A 13 2.41 -2.63 12.72
N TYR A 14 3.12 -2.32 13.81
CA TYR A 14 4.39 -2.96 14.11
C TYR A 14 4.12 -4.36 14.65
N LEU A 15 4.81 -5.37 14.12
CA LEU A 15 4.66 -6.76 14.53
C LEU A 15 5.85 -7.17 15.39
N ALA A 16 5.77 -6.89 16.70
CA ALA A 16 6.86 -7.16 17.63
C ALA A 16 7.22 -8.65 17.67
N ASP A 17 6.22 -9.53 17.60
CA ASP A 17 6.42 -10.98 17.69
C ASP A 17 7.19 -11.53 16.48
N GLN A 18 7.17 -10.85 15.36
CA GLN A 18 7.86 -11.26 14.13
C GLN A 18 9.14 -10.48 13.92
N SER A 19 9.43 -9.50 14.76
CA SER A 19 10.60 -8.65 14.65
C SER A 19 11.75 -9.18 15.49
N ASP A 20 12.97 -8.82 15.08
CA ASP A 20 14.19 -9.13 15.83
C ASP A 20 15.08 -7.88 15.80
N PRO A 21 14.85 -6.92 16.72
CA PRO A 21 15.63 -5.68 16.77
C PRO A 21 17.14 -5.90 16.95
N ASP A 22 17.54 -6.97 17.64
CA ASP A 22 18.95 -7.29 17.83
C ASP A 22 19.65 -7.60 16.49
N ARG A 23 18.90 -8.01 15.49
CA ARG A 23 19.39 -8.26 14.14
C ARG A 23 18.96 -7.19 13.15
N SER A 24 18.50 -6.04 13.65
CA SER A 24 18.01 -4.94 12.82
C SER A 24 16.91 -5.39 11.85
N ASN A 25 15.95 -6.14 12.38
CA ASN A 25 14.83 -6.64 11.60
C ASN A 25 13.52 -6.19 12.26
N TYR A 26 12.85 -5.23 11.63
CA TYR A 26 11.62 -4.62 12.12
C TYR A 26 10.50 -4.93 11.13
N VAL A 27 9.50 -5.72 11.55
CA VAL A 27 8.44 -6.21 10.68
C VAL A 27 7.16 -5.40 10.93
N PHE A 28 6.55 -4.98 9.84
CA PHE A 28 5.32 -4.20 9.88
C PHE A 28 4.26 -4.84 8.98
N ALA A 29 3.01 -4.77 9.43
CA ALA A 29 1.86 -5.04 8.59
C ALA A 29 1.26 -3.73 8.12
N TYR A 30 0.68 -3.72 6.93
CA TYR A 30 -0.09 -2.59 6.45
C TYR A 30 -1.38 -3.11 5.84
N ALA A 31 -2.49 -2.56 6.30
CA ALA A 31 -3.82 -2.87 5.80
C ALA A 31 -4.25 -1.76 4.84
N ILE A 32 -4.55 -2.15 3.62
CA ILE A 32 -4.89 -1.24 2.53
C ILE A 32 -6.37 -1.39 2.21
N THR A 33 -7.07 -0.26 2.13
CA THR A 33 -8.44 -0.22 1.61
C THR A 33 -8.43 0.59 0.33
N ILE A 34 -8.88 -0.02 -0.76
CA ILE A 34 -8.96 0.61 -2.08
C ILE A 34 -10.43 0.73 -2.43
N LYS A 35 -10.90 1.96 -2.61
CA LYS A 35 -12.30 2.21 -2.95
C LYS A 35 -12.39 2.91 -4.30
N ASN A 36 -13.30 2.44 -5.15
CA ASN A 36 -13.59 3.15 -6.40
C ASN A 36 -14.46 4.38 -6.07
N THR A 37 -13.84 5.54 -6.11
CA THR A 37 -14.49 6.83 -5.86
C THR A 37 -14.77 7.58 -7.16
N GLY A 38 -14.50 6.93 -8.30
CA GLY A 38 -14.84 7.45 -9.62
C GLY A 38 -16.26 7.09 -10.03
N GLN A 39 -16.54 7.28 -11.32
CA GLN A 39 -17.87 7.06 -11.89
C GLN A 39 -17.93 5.87 -12.82
N VAL A 40 -16.79 5.24 -13.11
CA VAL A 40 -16.67 4.12 -14.05
C VAL A 40 -16.03 2.93 -13.33
N ALA A 41 -16.56 1.75 -13.57
CA ALA A 41 -15.95 0.52 -13.04
C ALA A 41 -14.53 0.38 -13.58
N ALA A 42 -13.60 -0.10 -12.75
CA ALA A 42 -12.21 -0.25 -13.13
C ALA A 42 -11.56 -1.41 -12.41
N GLN A 43 -10.53 -1.96 -13.04
CA GLN A 43 -9.77 -3.08 -12.50
C GLN A 43 -8.36 -2.63 -12.13
N LEU A 44 -7.93 -3.02 -10.94
CA LEU A 44 -6.55 -2.85 -10.51
C LEU A 44 -5.72 -3.95 -11.17
N ILE A 45 -4.67 -3.55 -11.90
CA ILE A 45 -3.85 -4.47 -12.68
C ILE A 45 -2.52 -4.77 -12.00
N SER A 46 -1.80 -3.74 -11.54
CA SER A 46 -0.47 -3.91 -10.98
C SER A 46 -0.18 -2.88 -9.90
N LEU A 47 0.86 -3.17 -9.11
CA LEU A 47 1.32 -2.28 -8.05
C LEU A 47 2.79 -1.96 -8.21
N HIS A 48 3.18 -0.82 -7.65
CA HIS A 48 4.57 -0.41 -7.50
C HIS A 48 4.72 0.26 -6.14
N TRP A 49 5.57 -0.31 -5.26
CA TRP A 49 5.88 0.25 -3.95
C TRP A 49 7.32 0.75 -3.92
N ILE A 50 7.54 1.85 -3.22
CA ILE A 50 8.86 2.38 -2.89
C ILE A 50 8.93 2.44 -1.37
N ILE A 51 9.87 1.69 -0.79
CA ILE A 51 10.04 1.54 0.65
C ILE A 51 11.38 2.14 1.02
N THR A 52 11.39 3.11 1.94
CA THR A 52 12.60 3.81 2.34
C THR A 52 12.80 3.66 3.84
N ASP A 53 13.98 3.21 4.28
CA ASP A 53 14.28 3.13 5.71
C ASP A 53 14.90 4.44 6.22
N ALA A 54 15.20 4.49 7.53
CA ALA A 54 15.71 5.71 8.16
C ALA A 54 17.14 6.06 7.72
N LYS A 55 17.83 5.13 7.07
CA LYS A 55 19.19 5.37 6.52
C LYS A 55 19.14 5.69 5.02
N ASN A 56 17.94 5.98 4.49
CA ASN A 56 17.71 6.26 3.08
C ASN A 56 18.01 5.09 2.14
N HIS A 57 17.99 3.87 2.68
CA HIS A 57 18.04 2.68 1.84
C HIS A 57 16.67 2.50 1.20
N VAL A 58 16.64 2.37 -0.13
CA VAL A 58 15.40 2.31 -0.91
C VAL A 58 15.24 0.93 -1.51
N GLU A 59 14.04 0.37 -1.36
CA GLU A 59 13.65 -0.88 -1.99
C GLU A 59 12.39 -0.62 -2.83
N GLU A 60 12.37 -1.16 -4.04
CA GLU A 60 11.21 -1.07 -4.92
C GLU A 60 10.60 -2.45 -5.10
N VAL A 61 9.27 -2.52 -5.06
CA VAL A 61 8.53 -3.76 -5.27
C VAL A 61 7.51 -3.51 -6.38
N ARG A 62 7.54 -4.37 -7.40
CA ARG A 62 6.56 -4.34 -8.50
C ARG A 62 5.90 -5.69 -8.58
N GLY A 63 4.59 -5.69 -8.87
CA GLY A 63 3.86 -6.94 -8.98
C GLY A 63 2.55 -6.79 -9.72
N LEU A 64 2.02 -7.92 -10.19
CA LEU A 64 0.68 -7.98 -10.76
C LEU A 64 -0.32 -8.14 -9.63
N GLY A 65 -1.31 -7.25 -9.59
CA GLY A 65 -2.37 -7.31 -8.60
C GLY A 65 -1.91 -6.99 -7.19
N VAL A 66 -2.77 -7.32 -6.24
CA VAL A 66 -2.55 -7.15 -4.81
C VAL A 66 -2.86 -8.48 -4.12
N VAL A 67 -1.84 -9.09 -3.51
CA VAL A 67 -1.93 -10.39 -2.82
C VAL A 67 -2.62 -11.44 -3.71
N GLY A 68 -2.23 -11.50 -4.99
CA GLY A 68 -2.78 -12.45 -5.96
C GLY A 68 -4.13 -12.07 -6.57
N HIS A 69 -4.65 -10.87 -6.28
CA HIS A 69 -5.96 -10.42 -6.79
C HIS A 69 -5.81 -9.20 -7.68
N GLN A 70 -6.62 -9.17 -8.74
CA GLN A 70 -6.78 -8.00 -9.61
C GLN A 70 -8.24 -7.57 -9.56
N PRO A 71 -8.67 -6.92 -8.46
CA PRO A 71 -10.08 -6.66 -8.24
C PRO A 71 -10.66 -5.69 -9.26
N LEU A 72 -11.85 -6.06 -9.76
CA LEU A 72 -12.69 -5.17 -10.55
C LEU A 72 -13.69 -4.52 -9.61
N LEU A 73 -13.64 -3.20 -9.50
CA LEU A 73 -14.47 -2.45 -8.56
C LEU A 73 -15.46 -1.57 -9.31
N GLN A 74 -16.73 -1.75 -8.99
CA GLN A 74 -17.78 -0.83 -9.43
C GLN A 74 -17.69 0.47 -8.62
N PRO A 75 -18.23 1.60 -9.11
CA PRO A 75 -18.28 2.81 -8.31
C PRO A 75 -18.88 2.55 -6.93
N GLY A 76 -18.16 2.95 -5.88
CA GLY A 76 -18.56 2.75 -4.50
C GLY A 76 -18.10 1.44 -3.88
N GLU A 77 -17.67 0.48 -4.67
CA GLU A 77 -17.12 -0.77 -4.12
C GLU A 77 -15.69 -0.61 -3.62
N GLN A 78 -15.31 -1.44 -2.68
CA GLN A 78 -13.96 -1.41 -2.11
C GLN A 78 -13.38 -2.82 -1.98
N PHE A 79 -12.05 -2.87 -1.97
CA PHE A 79 -11.28 -4.09 -1.73
C PHE A 79 -10.28 -3.81 -0.62
N GLU A 80 -10.18 -4.73 0.34
CA GLU A 80 -9.26 -4.61 1.46
C GLU A 80 -8.28 -5.77 1.44
N TYR A 81 -7.02 -5.48 1.74
CA TYR A 81 -6.02 -6.53 1.93
C TYR A 81 -4.97 -6.09 2.94
N THR A 82 -4.28 -7.07 3.51
CA THR A 82 -3.16 -6.82 4.43
C THR A 82 -1.93 -7.52 3.89
N SER A 83 -0.81 -6.82 3.95
CA SER A 83 0.49 -7.36 3.57
C SER A 83 1.51 -6.90 4.58
N GLY A 84 2.77 -7.26 4.38
CA GLY A 84 3.82 -6.91 5.31
C GLY A 84 5.11 -6.57 4.63
N THR A 85 5.98 -5.89 5.39
CA THR A 85 7.33 -5.57 4.97
C THR A 85 8.24 -5.58 6.17
N SER A 86 9.54 -5.71 5.94
CA SER A 86 10.54 -5.59 7.00
C SER A 86 11.53 -4.50 6.65
N LEU A 87 11.95 -3.77 7.70
CA LEU A 87 12.95 -2.71 7.58
C LEU A 87 14.17 -3.07 8.42
N ALA A 88 15.33 -2.57 8.01
CA ALA A 88 16.56 -2.68 8.80
C ALA A 88 16.64 -1.62 9.90
N THR A 89 15.71 -0.67 9.93
CA THR A 89 15.65 0.40 10.92
C THR A 89 14.25 0.43 11.56
N PRO A 90 14.12 1.00 12.77
CA PRO A 90 12.81 1.03 13.46
C PRO A 90 11.79 1.97 12.84
N GLN A 91 12.20 2.78 11.89
CA GLN A 91 11.31 3.73 11.22
C GLN A 91 11.63 3.78 9.74
N GLY A 92 10.60 3.98 8.93
CA GLY A 92 10.72 4.19 7.51
C GLY A 92 9.43 4.69 6.92
N SER A 93 9.33 4.68 5.61
CA SER A 93 8.14 5.13 4.91
C SER A 93 7.88 4.28 3.66
N MET A 94 6.64 4.30 3.22
CA MET A 94 6.23 3.68 1.96
C MET A 94 5.42 4.66 1.16
N THR A 95 5.62 4.63 -0.14
CA THR A 95 4.74 5.29 -1.10
C THR A 95 4.60 4.37 -2.30
N GLY A 96 3.60 4.60 -3.12
CA GLY A 96 3.41 3.73 -4.26
C GLY A 96 2.26 4.15 -5.15
N GLU A 97 1.94 3.27 -6.08
CA GLU A 97 0.86 3.50 -7.01
C GLU A 97 0.29 2.20 -7.53
N PHE A 98 -0.97 2.24 -7.93
CA PHE A 98 -1.65 1.15 -8.61
C PHE A 98 -1.95 1.56 -10.04
N PHE A 99 -1.64 0.68 -10.99
CA PHE A 99 -2.03 0.85 -12.37
C PHE A 99 -3.38 0.19 -12.58
N CYS A 100 -4.33 0.93 -13.15
CA CYS A 100 -5.71 0.52 -13.29
C CYS A 100 -6.21 0.71 -14.72
N VAL A 101 -7.18 -0.11 -15.10
CA VAL A 101 -7.86 0.00 -16.39
C VAL A 101 -9.36 0.02 -16.17
N ALA A 102 -10.01 1.06 -16.65
CA ALA A 102 -11.45 1.20 -16.55
C ALA A 102 -12.16 0.34 -17.62
N ASN A 103 -13.46 0.08 -17.40
CA ASN A 103 -14.27 -0.74 -18.30
C ASN A 103 -14.34 -0.16 -19.72
N ASP A 104 -14.20 1.14 -19.88
CA ASP A 104 -14.19 1.79 -21.20
C ASP A 104 -12.81 1.78 -21.85
N GLY A 105 -11.81 1.12 -21.25
CA GLY A 105 -10.47 1.01 -21.76
C GLY A 105 -9.51 2.11 -21.31
N GLU A 106 -10.00 3.10 -20.57
CA GLU A 106 -9.14 4.19 -20.07
C GLU A 106 -8.19 3.68 -19.02
N GLN A 107 -6.91 4.01 -19.16
CA GLN A 107 -5.87 3.66 -18.20
C GLN A 107 -5.65 4.83 -17.24
N PHE A 108 -5.44 4.52 -15.97
CA PHE A 108 -5.12 5.54 -14.98
C PHE A 108 -4.27 4.97 -13.86
N VAL A 109 -3.62 5.87 -13.13
CA VAL A 109 -2.79 5.53 -11.98
C VAL A 109 -3.44 6.08 -10.73
N SER A 110 -3.57 5.22 -9.71
CA SER A 110 -4.04 5.62 -8.40
C SER A 110 -2.85 5.69 -7.46
N LYS A 111 -2.52 6.87 -6.96
CA LYS A 111 -1.38 7.07 -6.09
C LYS A 111 -1.74 6.81 -4.65
N VAL A 112 -0.81 6.18 -3.93
CA VAL A 112 -0.90 6.01 -2.49
C VAL A 112 -0.02 7.08 -1.85
N PRO A 113 -0.60 8.01 -1.07
CA PRO A 113 0.21 9.00 -0.37
C PRO A 113 1.23 8.32 0.54
N GLU A 114 2.39 8.94 0.73
CA GLU A 114 3.41 8.41 1.61
C GLU A 114 2.86 8.17 3.01
N PHE A 115 3.15 7.02 3.59
CA PHE A 115 2.80 6.72 4.96
C PHE A 115 4.02 6.22 5.73
N VAL A 116 4.00 6.43 7.04
CA VAL A 116 5.14 6.15 7.92
C VAL A 116 4.95 4.77 8.56
N LEU A 117 6.06 4.01 8.61
CA LEU A 117 6.19 2.78 9.38
C LEU A 117 7.05 3.13 10.59
N SER A 118 6.50 2.96 11.80
CA SER A 118 7.22 3.29 13.02
C SER A 118 6.76 2.45 14.19
N LEU A 119 7.64 2.32 15.17
CA LEU A 119 7.30 1.62 16.42
C LEU A 119 6.24 2.42 17.17
N PRO A 120 5.38 1.74 17.97
CA PRO A 120 4.41 2.45 18.79
C PRO A 120 5.13 3.38 19.78
N ARG A 121 4.52 4.54 20.04
CA ARG A 121 5.03 5.45 21.06
C ARG A 121 4.80 4.87 22.44
N THR A 122 5.83 4.96 23.26
CA THR A 122 5.71 4.67 24.68
C THR A 122 5.44 5.99 25.41
N LEU A 123 4.33 6.03 26.14
CA LEU A 123 3.99 7.18 26.97
C LEU A 123 4.48 6.94 28.39
N HIS A 124 5.15 7.94 28.95
CA HIS A 124 5.66 7.89 30.32
C HIS A 124 4.92 8.87 31.20
#